data_a4537dc34989b7b5f05c01f420e883bc
#
_entry.id   a4537dc34989b7b5f05c01f420e883bc
#
_cell.length_a   1.000
_cell.length_b   1.000
_cell.length_c   1.000
_cell.angle_alpha   90.00
_cell.angle_beta   90.00
_cell.angle_gamma   90.00
#
_symmetry.space_group_name_H-M   'P 1'
#
loop_
_entity.id
_entity.type
_entity.pdbx_description
1 polymer ?
#
loop_
_entity_poly.entity_id
_entity_poly.type
_entity_poly.pdbx_seq_one_letter_code
_entity_poly.pdbx_strand_id
1 'polypeptide(L)'
;MEKTCKIYQASTSELFGKVQEVPQKETTPFYPTSPYAVAKQYGYWIIKNYRDAYNMFAVNGILFNHESERRGETFVTRKITLAAARIAKGYQKKLYLGNLNALRDWGYAKDYVECMWLIMQQEKPEDFVIATGEQYSVRDFCDVAFREVGIEIEWQGEGVNEKGIDKKTGRILIEVDPKYFRPSEVDTLLGDPTKAKEVLGWNPRKTSFEELVKIMVKHDLDFVEKDHILKMKK
;
A
#
# COMPACT_ATOMS: atom_id res chain seq x y z
N MET A 1 0.44 30.97 -16.54
CA MET A 1 1.18 29.69 -16.55
C MET A 1 1.49 29.35 -18.01
N GLU A 2 2.71 29.01 -18.29
CA GLU A 2 3.07 28.58 -19.65
C GLU A 2 2.34 27.26 -19.97
N LYS A 3 1.70 27.22 -21.15
CA LYS A 3 0.96 26.05 -21.65
C LYS A 3 1.81 24.76 -21.80
N THR A 4 3.12 24.88 -21.57
CA THR A 4 4.11 23.81 -21.74
C THR A 4 4.33 22.99 -20.46
N CYS A 5 3.85 23.43 -19.30
CA CYS A 5 4.02 22.71 -18.04
C CYS A 5 2.95 21.61 -17.88
N LYS A 6 3.37 20.35 -17.80
CA LYS A 6 2.51 19.23 -17.47
C LYS A 6 2.41 19.09 -15.96
N ILE A 7 1.20 18.84 -15.46
CA ILE A 7 0.92 18.71 -14.02
C ILE A 7 0.41 17.29 -13.74
N TYR A 8 1.04 16.62 -12.79
CA TYR A 8 0.58 15.33 -12.24
C TYR A 8 0.12 15.53 -10.78
N GLN A 9 -1.10 15.17 -10.49
CA GLN A 9 -1.66 15.11 -9.15
C GLN A 9 -1.63 13.66 -8.63
N ALA A 10 -0.89 13.44 -7.56
CA ALA A 10 -0.95 12.18 -6.84
C ALA A 10 -2.29 12.10 -6.09
N SER A 11 -3.25 11.43 -6.71
CA SER A 11 -4.53 11.11 -6.12
C SER A 11 -4.44 9.79 -5.36
N THR A 12 -5.54 9.22 -4.87
CA THR A 12 -5.49 8.08 -3.96
C THR A 12 -6.71 7.18 -4.10
N SER A 13 -6.57 5.89 -3.89
CA SER A 13 -7.69 4.94 -3.78
C SER A 13 -8.63 5.25 -2.61
N GLU A 14 -8.20 6.02 -1.60
CA GLU A 14 -9.04 6.47 -0.49
C GLU A 14 -10.21 7.37 -0.94
N LEU A 15 -10.17 7.93 -2.17
CA LEU A 15 -11.30 8.63 -2.77
C LEU A 15 -12.54 7.75 -2.88
N PHE A 16 -12.35 6.46 -3.15
CA PHE A 16 -13.43 5.49 -3.27
C PHE A 16 -14.10 5.21 -1.93
N GLY A 17 -13.37 5.27 -0.82
CA GLY A 17 -13.87 5.21 0.55
C GLY A 17 -14.85 4.06 0.78
N LYS A 18 -16.16 4.37 0.99
CA LYS A 18 -17.22 3.36 0.99
C LYS A 18 -17.47 2.92 -0.45
N VAL A 19 -16.77 1.87 -0.83
CA VAL A 19 -16.68 1.37 -2.20
C VAL A 19 -18.06 1.14 -2.82
N GLN A 20 -18.30 1.71 -4.01
CA GLN A 20 -19.56 1.62 -4.75
C GLN A 20 -19.51 0.57 -5.88
N GLU A 21 -18.31 0.14 -6.27
CA GLU A 21 -18.07 -0.83 -7.34
C GLU A 21 -16.75 -1.57 -7.07
N VAL A 22 -16.68 -2.86 -7.40
CA VAL A 22 -15.46 -3.68 -7.29
C VAL A 22 -15.26 -4.43 -8.61
N PRO A 23 -14.06 -4.33 -9.23
CA PRO A 23 -12.94 -3.45 -8.89
C PRO A 23 -13.23 -1.97 -9.19
N GLN A 24 -12.47 -1.06 -8.55
CA GLN A 24 -12.59 0.37 -8.76
C GLN A 24 -11.83 0.79 -10.02
N LYS A 25 -12.46 1.61 -10.85
CA LYS A 25 -11.91 2.20 -12.08
C LYS A 25 -12.11 3.72 -12.11
N GLU A 26 -11.63 4.37 -13.13
CA GLU A 26 -11.65 5.83 -13.26
C GLU A 26 -13.07 6.45 -13.24
N THR A 27 -14.09 5.66 -13.56
CA THR A 27 -15.52 6.07 -13.57
C THR A 27 -16.26 5.71 -12.30
N THR A 28 -15.65 4.94 -11.39
CA THR A 28 -16.28 4.54 -10.12
C THR A 28 -16.56 5.77 -9.25
N PRO A 29 -17.77 5.96 -8.73
CA PRO A 29 -18.11 7.09 -7.88
C PRO A 29 -17.26 7.13 -6.60
N PHE A 30 -16.84 8.33 -6.21
CA PHE A 30 -16.10 8.56 -4.96
C PHE A 30 -17.08 8.66 -3.78
N TYR A 31 -16.68 8.07 -2.64
CA TYR A 31 -17.38 8.18 -1.38
C TYR A 31 -16.37 8.27 -0.22
N PRO A 32 -15.62 9.40 -0.09
CA PRO A 32 -14.55 9.51 0.88
C PRO A 32 -15.07 9.39 2.32
N THR A 33 -14.34 8.67 3.17
CA THR A 33 -14.72 8.37 4.56
C THR A 33 -13.74 8.92 5.59
N SER A 34 -12.76 9.73 5.15
CA SER A 34 -11.78 10.35 6.03
C SER A 34 -11.48 11.80 5.62
N PRO A 35 -11.05 12.68 6.56
CA PRO A 35 -10.61 14.04 6.22
C PRO A 35 -9.50 14.07 5.17
N TYR A 36 -8.59 13.09 5.21
CA TYR A 36 -7.55 12.92 4.19
C TYR A 36 -8.17 12.68 2.81
N ALA A 37 -9.11 11.74 2.69
CA ALA A 37 -9.76 11.42 1.43
C ALA A 37 -10.55 12.61 0.87
N VAL A 38 -11.24 13.37 1.73
CA VAL A 38 -11.95 14.60 1.35
C VAL A 38 -10.99 15.65 0.80
N ALA A 39 -9.84 15.88 1.46
CA ALA A 39 -8.84 16.81 0.98
C ALA A 39 -8.24 16.38 -0.37
N LYS A 40 -7.99 15.07 -0.55
CA LYS A 40 -7.52 14.50 -1.81
C LYS A 40 -8.58 14.59 -2.92
N GLN A 41 -9.87 14.48 -2.58
CA GLN A 41 -10.97 14.67 -3.53
C GLN A 41 -11.04 16.11 -4.03
N TYR A 42 -10.82 17.10 -3.18
CA TYR A 42 -10.64 18.48 -3.64
C TYR A 42 -9.49 18.60 -4.67
N GLY A 43 -8.33 18.01 -4.35
CA GLY A 43 -7.18 17.98 -5.26
C GLY A 43 -7.49 17.32 -6.60
N TYR A 44 -8.25 16.24 -6.61
CA TYR A 44 -8.68 15.56 -7.83
C TYR A 44 -9.54 16.46 -8.71
N TRP A 45 -10.57 17.07 -8.12
CA TRP A 45 -11.52 17.88 -8.89
C TRP A 45 -10.95 19.23 -9.35
N ILE A 46 -10.04 19.85 -8.58
CA ILE A 46 -9.38 21.08 -9.03
C ILE A 46 -8.52 20.84 -10.28
N ILE A 47 -7.82 19.70 -10.34
CA ILE A 47 -7.04 19.31 -11.53
C ILE A 47 -7.94 19.12 -12.73
N LYS A 48 -9.04 18.40 -12.58
CA LYS A 48 -10.02 18.20 -13.66
C LYS A 48 -10.63 19.52 -14.12
N ASN A 49 -11.03 20.37 -13.19
CA ASN A 49 -11.59 21.69 -13.51
C ASN A 49 -10.61 22.55 -14.31
N TYR A 50 -9.33 22.62 -13.89
CA TYR A 50 -8.33 23.42 -14.60
C TYR A 50 -7.96 22.83 -15.97
N ARG A 51 -7.94 21.52 -16.09
CA ARG A 51 -7.79 20.85 -17.39
C ARG A 51 -8.89 21.26 -18.35
N ASP A 52 -10.15 21.18 -17.92
CA ASP A 52 -11.32 21.42 -18.77
C ASP A 52 -11.50 22.92 -19.07
N ALA A 53 -11.28 23.81 -18.08
CA ALA A 53 -11.48 25.26 -18.24
C ALA A 53 -10.34 25.97 -19.00
N TYR A 54 -9.10 25.53 -18.84
CA TYR A 54 -7.93 26.24 -19.34
C TYR A 54 -7.09 25.46 -20.34
N ASN A 55 -7.57 24.26 -20.74
CA ASN A 55 -6.86 23.34 -21.63
C ASN A 55 -5.42 23.05 -21.18
N MET A 56 -5.26 22.85 -19.86
CA MET A 56 -3.98 22.50 -19.27
C MET A 56 -3.71 21.00 -19.40
N PHE A 57 -2.46 20.64 -19.61
CA PHE A 57 -2.06 19.23 -19.41
C PHE A 57 -1.99 18.95 -17.90
N ALA A 58 -3.08 18.56 -17.32
CA ALA A 58 -3.21 18.28 -15.89
C ALA A 58 -3.92 16.93 -15.69
N VAL A 59 -3.31 16.00 -14.97
CA VAL A 59 -3.75 14.61 -14.85
C VAL A 59 -3.79 14.15 -13.39
N ASN A 60 -4.68 13.21 -13.08
CA ASN A 60 -4.70 12.51 -11.80
C ASN A 60 -4.22 11.06 -11.98
N GLY A 61 -3.26 10.64 -11.18
CA GLY A 61 -3.01 9.22 -10.95
C GLY A 61 -3.74 8.79 -9.68
N ILE A 62 -4.75 7.93 -9.79
CA ILE A 62 -5.49 7.39 -8.65
C ILE A 62 -4.71 6.19 -8.12
N LEU A 63 -3.79 6.47 -7.19
CA LEU A 63 -2.83 5.50 -6.69
C LEU A 63 -3.46 4.58 -5.65
N PHE A 64 -3.37 3.29 -5.88
CA PHE A 64 -3.60 2.27 -4.85
C PHE A 64 -2.37 2.14 -3.96
N ASN A 65 -2.41 1.27 -2.95
CA ASN A 65 -1.32 1.17 -2.00
C ASN A 65 -0.01 0.76 -2.70
N HIS A 66 1.01 1.57 -2.55
CA HIS A 66 2.31 1.34 -3.17
C HIS A 66 3.40 1.41 -2.10
N GLU A 67 4.12 0.33 -1.99
CA GLU A 67 5.02 0.04 -0.89
C GLU A 67 6.46 -0.09 -1.38
N SER A 68 7.39 0.10 -0.48
CA SER A 68 8.81 -0.13 -0.74
C SER A 68 9.60 -0.20 0.57
N GLU A 69 10.87 -0.52 0.45
CA GLU A 69 11.85 -0.42 1.52
C GLU A 69 11.97 0.98 2.15
N ARG A 70 11.41 2.00 1.50
CA ARG A 70 11.39 3.40 1.98
C ARG A 70 10.06 3.81 2.60
N ARG A 71 9.10 2.90 2.71
CA ARG A 71 7.82 3.19 3.35
C ARG A 71 8.01 3.67 4.77
N GLY A 72 7.21 4.63 5.22
CA GLY A 72 7.26 5.11 6.61
C GLY A 72 6.97 3.98 7.61
N GLU A 73 7.71 3.92 8.71
CA GLU A 73 7.68 2.81 9.68
C GLU A 73 6.35 2.62 10.40
N THR A 74 5.50 3.65 10.42
CA THR A 74 4.16 3.62 11.03
C THR A 74 3.09 2.97 10.16
N PHE A 75 3.36 2.78 8.86
CA PHE A 75 2.44 2.10 7.96
C PHE A 75 2.49 0.59 8.16
N VAL A 76 1.32 -0.06 8.01
CA VAL A 76 1.12 -1.47 8.36
C VAL A 76 2.15 -2.40 7.69
N THR A 77 2.41 -2.24 6.42
CA THR A 77 3.36 -3.06 5.65
C THR A 77 4.78 -2.96 6.21
N ARG A 78 5.28 -1.73 6.40
CA ARG A 78 6.62 -1.52 6.95
C ARG A 78 6.71 -1.92 8.43
N LYS A 79 5.64 -1.71 9.19
CA LYS A 79 5.54 -2.18 10.57
C LYS A 79 5.68 -3.70 10.66
N ILE A 80 5.08 -4.45 9.71
CA ILE A 80 5.19 -5.92 9.65
C ILE A 80 6.61 -6.34 9.30
N THR A 81 7.22 -5.79 8.23
CA THR A 81 8.55 -6.20 7.78
C THR A 81 9.64 -5.89 8.80
N LEU A 82 9.58 -4.72 9.46
CA LEU A 82 10.46 -4.37 10.58
C LEU A 82 10.28 -5.31 11.78
N ALA A 83 9.03 -5.65 12.13
CA ALA A 83 8.77 -6.55 13.24
C ALA A 83 9.26 -7.96 12.94
N ALA A 84 9.03 -8.49 11.73
CA ALA A 84 9.55 -9.80 11.31
C ALA A 84 11.08 -9.83 11.42
N ALA A 85 11.78 -8.80 10.91
CA ALA A 85 13.23 -8.69 11.01
C ALA A 85 13.71 -8.60 12.46
N ARG A 86 13.08 -7.76 13.31
CA ARG A 86 13.44 -7.60 14.72
C ARG A 86 13.18 -8.86 15.55
N ILE A 87 12.06 -9.57 15.27
CA ILE A 87 11.72 -10.83 15.95
C ILE A 87 12.72 -11.92 15.59
N ALA A 88 13.07 -12.05 14.30
CA ALA A 88 14.06 -13.01 13.83
C ALA A 88 15.46 -12.78 14.47
N LYS A 89 15.84 -11.51 14.68
CA LYS A 89 17.09 -11.14 15.37
C LYS A 89 17.00 -11.14 16.90
N GLY A 90 15.82 -11.43 17.48
CA GLY A 90 15.63 -11.43 18.93
C GLY A 90 15.49 -10.04 19.58
N TYR A 91 15.34 -8.98 18.79
CA TYR A 91 15.24 -7.60 19.28
C TYR A 91 13.81 -7.18 19.64
N GLN A 92 12.81 -7.97 19.24
CA GLN A 92 11.40 -7.74 19.53
C GLN A 92 10.71 -9.07 19.89
N LYS A 93 9.74 -9.02 20.80
CA LYS A 93 9.02 -10.23 21.23
C LYS A 93 7.74 -10.47 20.44
N LYS A 94 6.98 -9.43 20.16
CA LYS A 94 5.64 -9.50 19.51
C LYS A 94 5.38 -8.33 18.60
N LEU A 95 4.53 -8.55 17.61
CA LEU A 95 3.92 -7.55 16.75
C LEU A 95 2.44 -7.37 17.12
N TYR A 96 2.00 -6.12 17.25
CA TYR A 96 0.59 -5.79 17.48
C TYR A 96 -0.01 -5.12 16.25
N LEU A 97 -1.12 -5.67 15.75
CA LEU A 97 -1.83 -5.19 14.57
C LEU A 97 -3.30 -4.91 14.87
N GLY A 98 -4.00 -4.26 13.95
CA GLY A 98 -5.46 -4.11 13.98
C GLY A 98 -6.15 -5.22 13.18
N ASN A 99 -7.01 -4.83 12.23
CA ASN A 99 -7.77 -5.74 11.40
C ASN A 99 -6.87 -6.54 10.45
N LEU A 100 -6.74 -7.84 10.70
CA LEU A 100 -5.95 -8.76 9.87
C LEU A 100 -6.64 -9.14 8.55
N ASN A 101 -7.96 -8.94 8.46
CA ASN A 101 -8.77 -9.29 7.31
C ASN A 101 -8.90 -8.15 6.28
N ALA A 102 -8.41 -6.94 6.60
CA ALA A 102 -8.45 -5.81 5.68
C ALA A 102 -7.72 -6.15 4.38
N LEU A 103 -8.44 -6.00 3.25
CA LEU A 103 -7.94 -6.34 1.91
C LEU A 103 -7.39 -5.09 1.22
N ARG A 104 -6.20 -5.18 0.66
CA ARG A 104 -5.55 -4.08 -0.05
C ARG A 104 -4.89 -4.58 -1.33
N ASP A 105 -4.93 -3.72 -2.34
CA ASP A 105 -4.13 -3.86 -3.54
C ASP A 105 -2.78 -3.19 -3.27
N TRP A 106 -1.72 -4.00 -3.10
CA TRP A 106 -0.36 -3.54 -2.82
C TRP A 106 0.55 -3.75 -4.02
N GLY A 107 1.15 -2.69 -4.53
CA GLY A 107 2.17 -2.75 -5.56
C GLY A 107 3.51 -2.17 -5.11
N TYR A 108 4.53 -2.34 -5.94
CA TYR A 108 5.86 -1.79 -5.69
C TYR A 108 5.92 -0.32 -6.14
N ALA A 109 6.33 0.57 -5.24
CA ALA A 109 6.36 2.01 -5.51
C ALA A 109 7.20 2.39 -6.74
N LYS A 110 8.25 1.64 -7.05
CA LYS A 110 9.09 1.88 -8.22
C LYS A 110 8.35 1.62 -9.53
N ASP A 111 7.50 0.59 -9.57
CA ASP A 111 6.66 0.30 -10.75
C ASP A 111 5.58 1.38 -10.92
N TYR A 112 5.06 1.90 -9.81
CA TYR A 112 4.09 3.02 -9.82
C TYR A 112 4.71 4.32 -10.34
N VAL A 113 5.96 4.63 -9.98
CA VAL A 113 6.70 5.78 -10.50
C VAL A 113 6.91 5.65 -12.02
N GLU A 114 7.16 4.45 -12.53
CA GLU A 114 7.21 4.19 -13.97
C GLU A 114 5.88 4.54 -14.65
N CYS A 115 4.75 4.14 -14.06
CA CYS A 115 3.41 4.51 -14.55
C CYS A 115 3.18 6.03 -14.54
N MET A 116 3.54 6.71 -13.45
CA MET A 116 3.47 8.18 -13.37
C MET A 116 4.23 8.84 -14.53
N TRP A 117 5.42 8.34 -14.83
CA TRP A 117 6.22 8.85 -15.94
C TRP A 117 5.54 8.60 -17.28
N LEU A 118 5.02 7.39 -17.54
CA LEU A 118 4.29 7.05 -18.77
C LEU A 118 3.06 7.94 -18.99
N ILE A 119 2.30 8.23 -17.93
CA ILE A 119 1.16 9.17 -18.00
C ILE A 119 1.61 10.55 -18.49
N MET A 120 2.74 11.02 -17.99
CA MET A 120 3.25 12.33 -18.36
C MET A 120 3.85 12.39 -19.77
N GLN A 121 4.09 11.24 -20.42
CA GLN A 121 4.53 11.18 -21.82
C GLN A 121 3.37 11.24 -22.82
N GLN A 122 2.12 11.08 -22.37
CA GLN A 122 0.96 11.09 -23.25
C GLN A 122 0.75 12.48 -23.90
N GLU A 123 0.11 12.48 -25.06
CA GLU A 123 -0.27 13.72 -25.76
C GLU A 123 -1.54 14.34 -25.16
N LYS A 124 -2.46 13.50 -24.70
CA LYS A 124 -3.73 13.93 -24.09
C LYS A 124 -3.71 13.73 -22.58
N PRO A 125 -4.20 14.72 -21.82
CA PRO A 125 -4.30 14.60 -20.37
C PRO A 125 -5.51 13.73 -19.98
N GLU A 126 -5.25 12.57 -19.40
CA GLU A 126 -6.25 11.65 -18.89
C GLU A 126 -5.91 11.19 -17.48
N ASP A 127 -6.95 10.79 -16.71
CA ASP A 127 -6.79 10.24 -15.38
C ASP A 127 -6.67 8.71 -15.48
N PHE A 128 -5.86 8.11 -14.58
CA PHE A 128 -5.58 6.68 -14.57
C PHE A 128 -5.65 6.11 -13.16
N VAL A 129 -6.29 4.95 -13.02
CA VAL A 129 -6.13 4.07 -11.86
C VAL A 129 -4.78 3.37 -11.96
N ILE A 130 -3.98 3.48 -10.90
CA ILE A 130 -2.68 2.83 -10.80
C ILE A 130 -2.78 1.81 -9.66
N ALA A 131 -2.92 0.55 -10.03
CA ALA A 131 -3.19 -0.58 -9.15
C ALA A 131 -2.58 -1.87 -9.72
N THR A 132 -2.41 -2.90 -8.91
CA THR A 132 -1.95 -4.21 -9.42
C THR A 132 -3.08 -5.04 -10.01
N GLY A 133 -4.31 -4.82 -9.56
CA GLY A 133 -5.48 -5.64 -9.87
C GLY A 133 -5.53 -6.93 -9.04
N GLU A 134 -4.76 -7.01 -7.97
CA GLU A 134 -4.75 -8.12 -7.02
C GLU A 134 -4.91 -7.62 -5.59
N GLN A 135 -5.53 -8.43 -4.76
CA GLN A 135 -5.84 -8.09 -3.36
C GLN A 135 -5.27 -9.13 -2.42
N TYR A 136 -4.69 -8.65 -1.33
CA TYR A 136 -4.17 -9.49 -0.25
C TYR A 136 -4.61 -8.94 1.10
N SER A 137 -4.78 -9.83 2.07
CA SER A 137 -5.08 -9.43 3.44
C SER A 137 -3.81 -9.03 4.20
N VAL A 138 -3.99 -8.31 5.31
CA VAL A 138 -2.87 -8.02 6.23
C VAL A 138 -2.27 -9.33 6.77
N ARG A 139 -3.09 -10.38 6.93
CA ARG A 139 -2.64 -11.73 7.31
C ARG A 139 -1.71 -12.32 6.25
N ASP A 140 -2.09 -12.29 4.97
CA ASP A 140 -1.23 -12.79 3.88
C ASP A 140 0.11 -12.07 3.85
N PHE A 141 0.11 -10.75 4.11
CA PHE A 141 1.34 -9.98 4.20
C PHE A 141 2.24 -10.45 5.36
N CYS A 142 1.64 -10.75 6.52
CA CYS A 142 2.37 -11.33 7.66
C CYS A 142 2.97 -12.69 7.30
N ASP A 143 2.19 -13.58 6.68
CA ASP A 143 2.63 -14.93 6.34
C ASP A 143 3.84 -14.90 5.42
N VAL A 144 3.81 -14.06 4.38
CA VAL A 144 4.96 -13.90 3.47
C VAL A 144 6.15 -13.28 4.21
N ALA A 145 5.95 -12.20 4.97
CA ALA A 145 7.03 -11.50 5.65
C ALA A 145 7.75 -12.38 6.70
N PHE A 146 7.00 -13.16 7.48
CA PHE A 146 7.58 -14.05 8.48
C PHE A 146 8.25 -15.27 7.84
N ARG A 147 7.71 -15.81 6.75
CA ARG A 147 8.34 -16.87 5.97
C ARG A 147 9.71 -16.46 5.41
N GLU A 148 9.87 -15.21 4.96
CA GLU A 148 11.14 -14.68 4.46
C GLU A 148 12.25 -14.62 5.54
N VAL A 149 11.87 -14.63 6.80
CA VAL A 149 12.82 -14.72 7.93
C VAL A 149 12.90 -16.13 8.56
N GLY A 150 12.33 -17.14 7.89
CA GLY A 150 12.38 -18.55 8.33
C GLY A 150 11.41 -18.90 9.43
N ILE A 151 10.33 -18.15 9.62
CA ILE A 151 9.29 -18.37 10.62
C ILE A 151 7.97 -18.68 9.90
N GLU A 152 7.38 -19.84 10.18
CA GLU A 152 6.03 -20.18 9.71
C GLU A 152 4.99 -19.81 10.79
N ILE A 153 4.01 -19.01 10.40
CA ILE A 153 2.92 -18.60 11.27
C ILE A 153 1.75 -19.58 11.17
N GLU A 154 1.21 -19.97 12.31
CA GLU A 154 -0.07 -20.64 12.47
C GLU A 154 -1.04 -19.66 13.16
N TRP A 155 -2.20 -19.45 12.54
CA TRP A 155 -3.21 -18.56 13.09
C TRP A 155 -4.19 -19.31 13.99
N GLN A 156 -4.46 -18.77 15.18
CA GLN A 156 -5.39 -19.33 16.14
C GLN A 156 -6.32 -18.25 16.70
N GLY A 157 -7.60 -18.58 16.90
CA GLY A 157 -8.63 -17.64 17.35
C GLY A 157 -9.20 -16.81 16.20
N GLU A 158 -10.07 -15.86 16.55
CA GLU A 158 -10.79 -15.02 15.60
C GLU A 158 -10.89 -13.57 16.11
N GLY A 159 -10.96 -12.60 15.19
CA GLY A 159 -11.17 -11.20 15.49
C GLY A 159 -10.10 -10.63 16.43
N VAL A 160 -10.53 -10.03 17.55
CA VAL A 160 -9.59 -9.44 18.54
C VAL A 160 -8.80 -10.48 19.34
N ASN A 161 -9.23 -11.74 19.34
CA ASN A 161 -8.54 -12.85 20.02
C ASN A 161 -7.60 -13.62 19.09
N GLU A 162 -7.51 -13.23 17.83
CA GLU A 162 -6.67 -13.89 16.85
C GLU A 162 -5.18 -13.67 17.16
N LYS A 163 -4.40 -14.75 17.02
CA LYS A 163 -2.96 -14.78 17.31
C LYS A 163 -2.21 -15.50 16.21
N GLY A 164 -1.08 -14.92 15.81
CA GLY A 164 -0.09 -15.59 14.97
C GLY A 164 0.99 -16.24 15.83
N ILE A 165 1.12 -17.55 15.70
CA ILE A 165 1.99 -18.40 16.51
C ILE A 165 3.08 -18.99 15.61
N ASP A 166 4.32 -18.95 16.07
CA ASP A 166 5.41 -19.68 15.41
C ASP A 166 5.18 -21.18 15.55
N LYS A 167 4.93 -21.85 14.43
CA LYS A 167 4.69 -23.31 14.39
C LYS A 167 5.79 -24.14 15.04
N LYS A 168 7.05 -23.69 14.94
CA LYS A 168 8.21 -24.42 15.45
C LYS A 168 8.37 -24.32 16.97
N THR A 169 8.09 -23.14 17.52
CA THR A 169 8.40 -22.85 18.94
C THR A 169 7.15 -22.74 19.82
N GLY A 170 5.96 -22.63 19.24
CA GLY A 170 4.70 -22.36 19.95
C GLY A 170 4.61 -20.94 20.53
N ARG A 171 5.53 -20.04 20.19
CA ARG A 171 5.53 -18.67 20.71
C ARG A 171 4.52 -17.81 19.96
N ILE A 172 3.75 -17.02 20.70
CA ILE A 172 2.87 -16.01 20.14
C ILE A 172 3.74 -14.86 19.65
N LEU A 173 3.73 -14.60 18.33
CA LEU A 173 4.51 -13.54 17.70
C LEU A 173 3.65 -12.36 17.22
N ILE A 174 2.37 -12.60 16.90
CA ILE A 174 1.44 -11.56 16.44
C ILE A 174 0.19 -11.62 17.32
N GLU A 175 -0.28 -10.45 17.73
CA GLU A 175 -1.55 -10.29 18.47
C GLU A 175 -2.34 -9.12 17.89
N VAL A 176 -3.67 -9.22 17.95
CA VAL A 176 -4.56 -8.13 17.60
C VAL A 176 -4.71 -7.20 18.80
N ASP A 177 -4.53 -5.89 18.59
CA ASP A 177 -4.75 -4.87 19.61
C ASP A 177 -5.90 -3.95 19.14
N PRO A 178 -7.03 -3.92 19.87
CA PRO A 178 -8.21 -3.12 19.52
C PRO A 178 -7.94 -1.63 19.28
N LYS A 179 -6.90 -1.07 19.91
CA LYS A 179 -6.52 0.35 19.70
C LYS A 179 -6.09 0.67 18.27
N TYR A 180 -5.71 -0.34 17.48
CA TYR A 180 -5.35 -0.18 16.07
C TYR A 180 -6.53 -0.38 15.11
N PHE A 181 -7.73 -0.70 15.60
CA PHE A 181 -8.94 -0.68 14.79
C PHE A 181 -9.36 0.76 14.49
N ARG A 182 -9.63 1.03 13.22
CA ARG A 182 -10.14 2.35 12.81
C ARG A 182 -11.67 2.36 12.94
N PRO A 183 -12.28 3.45 13.44
CA PRO A 183 -13.74 3.57 13.54
C PRO A 183 -14.47 3.45 12.19
N SER A 184 -13.83 3.88 11.11
CA SER A 184 -14.32 3.74 9.74
C SER A 184 -13.20 3.14 8.89
N GLU A 185 -13.10 1.82 8.88
CA GLU A 185 -12.13 1.13 8.04
C GLU A 185 -12.72 0.90 6.65
N VAL A 186 -11.87 1.05 5.64
CA VAL A 186 -12.20 0.62 4.28
C VAL A 186 -11.86 -0.86 4.20
N ASP A 187 -12.89 -1.72 4.11
CA ASP A 187 -12.72 -3.17 4.14
C ASP A 187 -12.00 -3.70 2.91
N THR A 188 -12.24 -3.11 1.74
CA THR A 188 -11.71 -3.57 0.47
C THR A 188 -11.32 -2.42 -0.44
N LEU A 189 -10.13 -2.52 -1.05
CA LEU A 189 -9.68 -1.66 -2.14
C LEU A 189 -9.03 -2.56 -3.19
N LEU A 190 -9.65 -2.65 -4.37
CA LEU A 190 -9.17 -3.42 -5.52
C LEU A 190 -9.28 -2.56 -6.77
N GLY A 191 -8.15 -2.15 -7.34
CA GLY A 191 -8.13 -1.30 -8.52
C GLY A 191 -8.24 -2.09 -9.82
N ASP A 192 -8.84 -1.49 -10.83
CA ASP A 192 -8.83 -1.99 -12.21
C ASP A 192 -7.75 -1.25 -13.02
N PRO A 193 -6.59 -1.86 -13.29
CA PRO A 193 -5.51 -1.23 -14.04
C PRO A 193 -5.69 -1.32 -15.57
N THR A 194 -6.82 -1.78 -16.07
CA THR A 194 -7.03 -2.08 -17.50
C THR A 194 -6.68 -0.90 -18.38
N LYS A 195 -7.15 0.30 -18.06
CA LYS A 195 -6.85 1.51 -18.84
C LYS A 195 -5.35 1.81 -18.87
N ALA A 196 -4.67 1.72 -17.74
CA ALA A 196 -3.22 1.95 -17.67
C ALA A 196 -2.43 0.91 -18.48
N LYS A 197 -2.87 -0.36 -18.47
CA LYS A 197 -2.27 -1.41 -19.29
C LYS A 197 -2.46 -1.17 -20.78
N GLU A 198 -3.67 -0.85 -21.22
CA GLU A 198 -4.02 -0.73 -22.64
C GLU A 198 -3.48 0.56 -23.26
N VAL A 199 -3.58 1.70 -22.57
CA VAL A 199 -3.21 3.00 -23.08
C VAL A 199 -1.72 3.28 -22.91
N LEU A 200 -1.14 2.90 -21.78
CA LEU A 200 0.25 3.21 -21.45
C LEU A 200 1.23 2.08 -21.74
N GLY A 201 0.72 0.85 -21.99
CA GLY A 201 1.55 -0.34 -22.05
C GLY A 201 2.22 -0.71 -20.72
N TRP A 202 1.69 -0.17 -19.61
CA TRP A 202 2.25 -0.40 -18.28
C TRP A 202 1.97 -1.82 -17.78
N ASN A 203 2.98 -2.46 -17.17
CA ASN A 203 2.82 -3.75 -16.51
C ASN A 203 2.62 -3.56 -14.99
N PRO A 204 1.39 -3.68 -14.47
CA PRO A 204 1.08 -3.46 -13.06
C PRO A 204 1.69 -4.52 -12.12
N ARG A 205 2.12 -5.66 -12.66
CA ARG A 205 2.68 -6.80 -11.91
C ARG A 205 4.11 -7.12 -12.34
N LYS A 206 4.89 -6.10 -12.65
CA LYS A 206 6.32 -6.24 -12.93
C LYS A 206 7.06 -6.79 -11.70
N THR A 207 6.65 -6.33 -10.52
CA THR A 207 7.05 -6.89 -9.23
C THR A 207 5.83 -7.56 -8.59
N SER A 208 5.93 -8.86 -8.29
CA SER A 208 4.84 -9.60 -7.63
C SER A 208 4.69 -9.19 -6.16
N PHE A 209 3.57 -9.57 -5.54
CA PHE A 209 3.33 -9.34 -4.12
C PHE A 209 4.42 -9.97 -3.24
N GLU A 210 4.75 -11.23 -3.50
CA GLU A 210 5.80 -11.93 -2.76
C GLU A 210 7.17 -11.27 -2.93
N GLU A 211 7.52 -10.86 -4.15
CA GLU A 211 8.78 -10.18 -4.40
C GLU A 211 8.85 -8.81 -3.72
N LEU A 212 7.76 -8.06 -3.69
CA LEU A 212 7.65 -6.80 -2.94
C LEU A 212 7.94 -7.02 -1.46
N VAL A 213 7.26 -7.99 -0.83
CA VAL A 213 7.46 -8.29 0.60
C VAL A 213 8.88 -8.72 0.87
N LYS A 214 9.46 -9.56 0.02
CA LYS A 214 10.86 -10.02 0.11
C LYS A 214 11.85 -8.87 0.01
N ILE A 215 11.66 -7.92 -0.93
CA ILE A 215 12.49 -6.72 -1.06
C ILE A 215 12.46 -5.93 0.25
N MET A 216 11.27 -5.71 0.82
CA MET A 216 11.10 -4.96 2.06
C MET A 216 11.75 -5.67 3.26
N VAL A 217 11.51 -6.97 3.42
CA VAL A 217 12.09 -7.76 4.53
C VAL A 217 13.60 -7.81 4.46
N LYS A 218 14.17 -8.04 3.26
CA LYS A 218 15.62 -8.06 3.06
C LYS A 218 16.27 -6.75 3.47
N HIS A 219 15.70 -5.63 3.04
CA HIS A 219 16.16 -4.31 3.46
C HIS A 219 16.08 -4.14 4.98
N ASP A 220 14.97 -4.58 5.60
CA ASP A 220 14.75 -4.37 7.02
C ASP A 220 15.62 -5.25 7.91
N LEU A 221 16.03 -6.44 7.45
CA LEU A 221 17.04 -7.26 8.13
C LEU A 221 18.36 -6.50 8.26
N ASP A 222 18.84 -5.87 7.19
CA ASP A 222 20.06 -5.07 7.19
C ASP A 222 19.89 -3.78 8.02
N PHE A 223 18.73 -3.16 7.94
CA PHE A 223 18.42 -1.91 8.65
C PHE A 223 18.41 -2.12 10.18
N VAL A 224 17.70 -3.14 10.67
CA VAL A 224 17.57 -3.39 12.11
C VAL A 224 18.90 -3.82 12.75
N GLU A 225 19.77 -4.50 12.02
CA GLU A 225 21.10 -4.87 12.49
C GLU A 225 21.99 -3.63 12.67
N LYS A 226 22.00 -2.74 11.68
CA LYS A 226 22.72 -1.46 11.74
C LYS A 226 22.20 -0.56 12.86
N ASP A 227 20.87 -0.42 12.99
CA ASP A 227 20.23 0.37 14.05
C ASP A 227 20.57 -0.17 15.45
N HIS A 228 20.57 -1.49 15.61
CA HIS A 228 20.94 -2.13 16.88
C HIS A 228 22.40 -1.84 17.26
N ILE A 229 23.34 -1.99 16.32
CA ILE A 229 24.76 -1.70 16.56
C ILE A 229 24.98 -0.22 16.95
N LEU A 230 24.28 0.69 16.29
CA LEU A 230 24.36 2.12 16.60
C LEU A 230 23.82 2.46 18.00
N LYS A 231 22.76 1.77 18.45
CA LYS A 231 22.19 1.95 19.80
C LYS A 231 23.08 1.39 20.91
N MET A 232 23.85 0.34 20.63
CA MET A 232 24.80 -0.23 21.59
C MET A 232 26.07 0.63 21.79
N LYS A 233 26.34 1.53 20.85
CA LYS A 233 27.51 2.44 20.90
C LYS A 233 27.23 3.78 21.59
N LYS A 234 25.99 4.03 21.97
CA LYS A 234 25.54 5.20 22.75
C LYS A 234 25.34 4.85 24.21
#